data_fc9c8c4802aa4cf6b396e44f460018e7
#
_entry.id   fc9c8c4802aa4cf6b396e44f460018e7
#
_cell.length_a   1.000
_cell.length_b   1.000
_cell.length_c   1.000
_cell.angle_alpha   90.00
_cell.angle_beta   90.00
_cell.angle_gamma   90.00
#
_symmetry.space_group_name_H-M   'P 1'
#
loop_
_entity.id
_entity.type
_entity.pdbx_description
1 polymer ?
#
loop_
_entity_poly.entity_id
_entity_poly.type
_entity_poly.pdbx_seq_one_letter_code
_entity_poly.pdbx_strand_id
1 'polypeptide(L)'
;RDRSVSRGLGDVYKRQTINSAFEGAKSAVFTVLSFAGVMCFWTGIMKIAENAGLSQKLEKLLKPIINFLFPNAGQKAKKYIAVNMSANILGMGNAATPMGIKAMQCLDKENNNPLYTSKNMCTLVVLNTTSVQLIPTTIIALRVAAGSANPFSVILPIWISSFTAAFIALTLTKLLYRE
;
A
#
# COMPACT_ATOMS: atom_id res chain seq x y z
N ARG A 1 58.36 -1.51 0.97
CA ARG A 1 57.59 -2.43 1.84
C ARG A 1 56.12 -2.06 1.96
N ASP A 2 55.74 -0.75 1.85
CA ASP A 2 54.35 -0.29 2.02
C ASP A 2 53.40 -0.59 0.84
N ARG A 3 53.91 -0.63 -0.40
CA ARG A 3 53.04 -0.86 -1.58
C ARG A 3 52.47 -2.30 -1.68
N SER A 4 53.13 -3.29 -1.15
CA SER A 4 52.66 -4.68 -1.16
C SER A 4 51.57 -4.91 -0.11
N VAL A 5 51.65 -4.26 1.04
CA VAL A 5 50.63 -4.31 2.12
C VAL A 5 49.35 -3.61 1.67
N SER A 6 49.47 -2.43 1.03
CA SER A 6 48.32 -1.67 0.55
C SER A 6 47.57 -2.40 -0.60
N ARG A 7 48.27 -3.11 -1.48
CA ARG A 7 47.66 -3.97 -2.51
C ARG A 7 46.91 -5.17 -1.90
N GLY A 8 47.51 -5.82 -0.90
CA GLY A 8 46.88 -6.94 -0.20
C GLY A 8 45.59 -6.54 0.52
N LEU A 9 45.59 -5.40 1.19
CA LEU A 9 44.38 -4.84 1.82
C LEU A 9 43.30 -4.52 0.77
N GLY A 10 43.67 -3.88 -0.34
CA GLY A 10 42.71 -3.59 -1.43
C GLY A 10 42.07 -4.83 -2.03
N ASP A 11 42.82 -5.93 -2.17
CA ASP A 11 42.29 -7.20 -2.69
C ASP A 11 41.38 -7.91 -1.69
N VAL A 12 41.67 -7.83 -0.37
CA VAL A 12 40.83 -8.34 0.70
C VAL A 12 39.48 -7.59 0.71
N TYR A 13 39.51 -6.27 0.65
CA TYR A 13 38.29 -5.47 0.60
C TYR A 13 37.45 -5.76 -0.65
N LYS A 14 38.07 -5.89 -1.82
CA LYS A 14 37.35 -6.25 -3.06
C LYS A 14 36.69 -7.62 -2.94
N ARG A 15 37.40 -8.62 -2.45
CA ARG A 15 36.85 -9.97 -2.24
C ARG A 15 35.71 -9.96 -1.22
N GLN A 16 35.88 -9.25 -0.14
CA GLN A 16 34.83 -9.11 0.90
C GLN A 16 33.60 -8.41 0.35
N THR A 17 33.75 -7.35 -0.43
CA THR A 17 32.64 -6.64 -1.08
C THR A 17 31.90 -7.55 -2.06
N ILE A 18 32.61 -8.28 -2.91
CA ILE A 18 32.02 -9.21 -3.87
C ILE A 18 31.28 -10.33 -3.13
N ASN A 19 31.89 -10.95 -2.14
CA ASN A 19 31.25 -12.01 -1.37
C ASN A 19 30.00 -11.50 -0.64
N SER A 20 30.07 -10.31 -0.03
CA SER A 20 28.90 -9.69 0.61
C SER A 20 27.78 -9.39 -0.38
N ALA A 21 28.10 -8.99 -1.60
CA ALA A 21 27.11 -8.80 -2.65
C ALA A 21 26.42 -10.12 -3.05
N PHE A 22 27.16 -11.22 -3.22
CA PHE A 22 26.61 -12.53 -3.50
C PHE A 22 25.75 -13.08 -2.36
N GLU A 23 26.24 -12.98 -1.12
CA GLU A 23 25.45 -13.39 0.06
C GLU A 23 24.20 -12.54 0.23
N GLY A 24 24.29 -11.23 -0.02
CA GLY A 24 23.14 -10.33 -0.03
C GLY A 24 22.10 -10.70 -1.08
N ALA A 25 22.55 -11.00 -2.32
CA ALA A 25 21.66 -11.44 -3.38
C ALA A 25 20.97 -12.79 -3.06
N LYS A 26 21.73 -13.75 -2.52
CA LYS A 26 21.19 -15.03 -2.07
C LYS A 26 20.16 -14.87 -0.96
N SER A 27 20.46 -14.06 0.05
CA SER A 27 19.56 -13.75 1.16
C SER A 27 18.28 -13.07 0.65
N ALA A 28 18.39 -12.17 -0.33
CA ALA A 28 17.23 -11.51 -0.93
C ALA A 28 16.29 -12.52 -1.62
N VAL A 29 16.83 -13.49 -2.38
CA VAL A 29 16.03 -14.54 -3.03
C VAL A 29 15.29 -15.39 -2.00
N PHE A 30 15.95 -15.84 -0.92
CA PHE A 30 15.29 -16.59 0.15
C PHE A 30 14.19 -15.78 0.86
N THR A 31 14.45 -14.50 1.11
CA THR A 31 13.46 -13.60 1.70
C THR A 31 12.23 -13.46 0.80
N VAL A 32 12.42 -13.25 -0.52
CA VAL A 32 11.32 -13.15 -1.48
C VAL A 32 10.50 -14.44 -1.55
N LEU A 33 11.15 -15.61 -1.57
CA LEU A 33 10.45 -16.89 -1.59
C LEU A 33 9.62 -17.12 -0.31
N SER A 34 10.21 -16.86 0.84
CA SER A 34 9.51 -16.97 2.15
C SER A 34 8.32 -16.02 2.22
N PHE A 35 8.51 -14.78 1.76
CA PHE A 35 7.48 -13.76 1.69
C PHE A 35 6.35 -14.14 0.73
N ALA A 36 6.69 -14.67 -0.46
CA ALA A 36 5.72 -15.10 -1.46
C ALA A 36 4.75 -16.17 -0.90
N GLY A 37 5.25 -17.14 -0.14
CA GLY A 37 4.41 -18.16 0.49
C GLY A 37 3.36 -17.57 1.44
N VAL A 38 3.77 -16.68 2.33
CA VAL A 38 2.85 -16.00 3.27
C VAL A 38 1.84 -15.13 2.52
N MET A 39 2.29 -14.41 1.48
CA MET A 39 1.41 -13.57 0.65
C MET A 39 0.39 -14.40 -0.14
N CYS A 40 0.79 -15.54 -0.71
CA CYS A 40 -0.13 -16.46 -1.41
C CYS A 40 -1.21 -17.00 -0.46
N PHE A 41 -0.80 -17.46 0.72
CA PHE A 41 -1.73 -17.94 1.74
C PHE A 41 -2.75 -16.86 2.13
N TRP A 42 -2.26 -15.65 2.44
CA TRP A 42 -3.11 -14.54 2.84
C TRP A 42 -4.04 -14.07 1.72
N THR A 43 -3.53 -13.99 0.50
CA THR A 43 -4.33 -13.65 -0.69
C THR A 43 -5.44 -14.68 -0.92
N GLY A 44 -5.16 -15.96 -0.69
CA GLY A 44 -6.16 -17.03 -0.74
C GLY A 44 -7.28 -16.82 0.28
N ILE A 45 -6.96 -16.56 1.54
CA ILE A 45 -7.95 -16.25 2.59
C ILE A 45 -8.80 -15.04 2.20
N MET A 46 -8.16 -13.96 1.74
CA MET A 46 -8.88 -12.74 1.32
C MET A 46 -9.79 -13.01 0.12
N LYS A 47 -9.40 -13.89 -0.81
CA LYS A 47 -10.25 -14.28 -1.93
C LYS A 47 -11.49 -15.05 -1.48
N ILE A 48 -11.36 -15.91 -0.49
CA ILE A 48 -12.52 -16.59 0.13
C ILE A 48 -13.46 -15.57 0.78
N ALA A 49 -12.91 -14.60 1.53
CA ALA A 49 -13.68 -13.54 2.17
C ALA A 49 -14.41 -12.65 1.14
N GLU A 50 -13.77 -12.34 0.02
CA GLU A 50 -14.37 -11.62 -1.10
C GLU A 50 -15.55 -12.41 -1.71
N ASN A 51 -15.34 -13.70 -1.99
CA ASN A 51 -16.40 -14.58 -2.51
C ASN A 51 -17.57 -14.76 -1.52
N ALA A 52 -17.31 -14.68 -0.22
CA ALA A 52 -18.31 -14.66 0.84
C ALA A 52 -19.08 -13.32 0.96
N GLY A 53 -18.82 -12.35 0.09
CA GLY A 53 -19.52 -11.08 0.05
C GLY A 53 -19.00 -10.01 1.03
N LEU A 54 -17.82 -10.19 1.62
CA LEU A 54 -17.26 -9.23 2.57
C LEU A 54 -17.01 -7.88 1.90
N SER A 55 -16.47 -7.88 0.68
CA SER A 55 -16.22 -6.65 -0.10
C SER A 55 -17.50 -5.86 -0.36
N GLN A 56 -18.60 -6.54 -0.72
CA GLN A 56 -19.89 -5.89 -0.98
C GLN A 56 -20.52 -5.28 0.28
N LYS A 57 -20.35 -5.93 1.43
CA LYS A 57 -20.78 -5.38 2.73
C LYS A 57 -19.96 -4.14 3.09
N LEU A 58 -18.65 -4.21 2.86
CA LEU A 58 -17.73 -3.10 3.14
C LEU A 58 -17.99 -1.91 2.20
N GLU A 59 -18.25 -2.14 0.91
CA GLU A 59 -18.65 -1.10 -0.04
C GLU A 59 -19.92 -0.37 0.42
N LYS A 60 -20.94 -1.12 0.90
CA LYS A 60 -22.17 -0.53 1.44
C LYS A 60 -21.90 0.32 2.68
N LEU A 61 -21.03 -0.14 3.57
CA LEU A 61 -20.64 0.58 4.78
C LEU A 61 -19.85 1.86 4.47
N LEU A 62 -19.00 1.82 3.43
CA LEU A 62 -18.19 2.96 3.00
C LEU A 62 -18.96 3.99 2.19
N LYS A 63 -20.14 3.65 1.68
CA LYS A 63 -20.95 4.54 0.82
C LYS A 63 -21.20 5.93 1.43
N PRO A 64 -21.60 6.08 2.71
CA PRO A 64 -21.78 7.42 3.31
C PRO A 64 -20.46 8.19 3.37
N ILE A 65 -19.35 7.55 3.71
CA ILE A 65 -18.02 8.17 3.78
C ILE A 65 -17.60 8.65 2.38
N ILE A 66 -17.80 7.83 1.36
CA ILE A 66 -17.48 8.16 -0.03
C ILE A 66 -18.32 9.33 -0.52
N ASN A 67 -19.61 9.36 -0.20
CA ASN A 67 -20.47 10.49 -0.56
C ASN A 67 -20.06 11.80 0.12
N PHE A 68 -19.56 11.73 1.34
CA PHE A 68 -19.04 12.89 2.07
C PHE A 68 -17.69 13.39 1.53
N LEU A 69 -16.80 12.47 1.14
CA LEU A 69 -15.46 12.81 0.65
C LEU A 69 -15.47 13.21 -0.83
N PHE A 70 -16.38 12.65 -1.61
CA PHE A 70 -16.51 12.84 -3.05
C PHE A 70 -17.93 13.31 -3.44
N PRO A 71 -18.40 14.47 -2.95
CA PRO A 71 -19.78 14.89 -3.15
C PRO A 71 -20.10 15.05 -4.64
N ASN A 72 -19.18 15.61 -5.40
CA ASN A 72 -19.35 15.98 -6.82
C ASN A 72 -18.87 14.88 -7.80
N ALA A 73 -18.45 13.72 -7.32
CA ALA A 73 -18.03 12.62 -8.19
C ALA A 73 -19.25 11.86 -8.74
N GLY A 74 -19.16 11.44 -9.99
CA GLY A 74 -20.19 10.64 -10.65
C GLY A 74 -20.34 9.26 -10.01
N GLN A 75 -21.49 8.62 -10.20
CA GLN A 75 -21.81 7.33 -9.60
C GLN A 75 -20.83 6.22 -10.02
N LYS A 76 -20.33 6.30 -11.26
CA LYS A 76 -19.34 5.33 -11.77
C LYS A 76 -17.99 5.47 -11.08
N ALA A 77 -17.51 6.70 -10.88
CA ALA A 77 -16.31 6.98 -10.13
C ALA A 77 -16.45 6.51 -8.67
N LYS A 78 -17.55 6.86 -7.99
CA LYS A 78 -17.85 6.43 -6.61
C LYS A 78 -17.86 4.91 -6.46
N LYS A 79 -18.37 4.17 -7.42
CA LYS A 79 -18.36 2.71 -7.41
C LYS A 79 -16.92 2.17 -7.42
N TYR A 80 -16.06 2.66 -8.32
CA TYR A 80 -14.66 2.22 -8.38
C TYR A 80 -13.87 2.66 -7.13
N ILE A 81 -14.16 3.83 -6.58
CA ILE A 81 -13.58 4.31 -5.31
C ILE A 81 -13.97 3.36 -4.17
N ALA A 82 -15.24 2.94 -4.10
CA ALA A 82 -15.71 2.03 -3.06
C ALA A 82 -14.99 0.68 -3.11
N VAL A 83 -14.85 0.10 -4.32
CA VAL A 83 -14.10 -1.16 -4.49
C VAL A 83 -12.63 -1.00 -4.14
N ASN A 84 -11.99 0.09 -4.59
CA ASN A 84 -10.60 0.40 -4.26
C ASN A 84 -10.38 0.54 -2.75
N MET A 85 -11.21 1.33 -2.07
CA MET A 85 -11.12 1.51 -0.62
C MET A 85 -11.38 0.20 0.14
N SER A 86 -12.38 -0.58 -0.27
CA SER A 86 -12.68 -1.88 0.34
C SER A 86 -11.50 -2.84 0.23
N ALA A 87 -10.87 -2.92 -0.94
CA ALA A 87 -9.70 -3.74 -1.17
C ALA A 87 -8.49 -3.27 -0.34
N ASN A 88 -8.27 -1.96 -0.23
CA ASN A 88 -7.21 -1.40 0.62
C ASN A 88 -7.43 -1.71 2.10
N ILE A 89 -8.65 -1.53 2.60
CA ILE A 89 -9.00 -1.83 4.00
C ILE A 89 -8.77 -3.31 4.32
N LEU A 90 -9.08 -4.19 3.37
CA LEU A 90 -8.83 -5.64 3.51
C LEU A 90 -7.36 -6.04 3.29
N GLY A 91 -6.49 -5.09 2.95
CA GLY A 91 -5.07 -5.38 2.69
C GLY A 91 -4.80 -6.05 1.35
N MET A 92 -5.73 -5.97 0.40
CA MET A 92 -5.62 -6.54 -0.96
C MET A 92 -5.07 -5.51 -1.95
N GLY A 93 -3.85 -5.02 -1.76
CA GLY A 93 -3.25 -3.97 -2.60
C GLY A 93 -3.27 -4.28 -4.10
N ASN A 94 -3.05 -5.54 -4.48
CA ASN A 94 -3.07 -5.97 -5.88
C ASN A 94 -4.45 -5.81 -6.53
N ALA A 95 -5.54 -6.01 -5.77
CA ALA A 95 -6.91 -5.81 -6.25
C ALA A 95 -7.32 -4.32 -6.19
N ALA A 96 -6.77 -3.57 -5.23
CA ALA A 96 -7.05 -2.16 -5.07
C ALA A 96 -6.51 -1.31 -6.22
N THR A 97 -5.27 -1.55 -6.67
CA THR A 97 -4.58 -0.74 -7.68
C THR A 97 -5.36 -0.60 -9.00
N PRO A 98 -5.83 -1.66 -9.68
CA PRO A 98 -6.57 -1.53 -10.92
C PRO A 98 -7.90 -0.80 -10.74
N MET A 99 -8.54 -0.91 -9.57
CA MET A 99 -9.77 -0.18 -9.28
C MET A 99 -9.50 1.30 -9.01
N GLY A 100 -8.39 1.64 -8.34
CA GLY A 100 -7.93 3.01 -8.16
C GLY A 100 -7.63 3.70 -9.49
N ILE A 101 -6.98 3.01 -10.43
CA ILE A 101 -6.73 3.53 -11.79
C ILE A 101 -8.05 3.81 -12.53
N LYS A 102 -9.01 2.87 -12.48
CA LYS A 102 -10.33 3.07 -13.09
C LYS A 102 -11.11 4.23 -12.45
N ALA A 103 -11.02 4.37 -11.13
CA ALA A 103 -11.61 5.49 -10.41
C ALA A 103 -11.00 6.82 -10.89
N MET A 104 -9.67 6.90 -10.97
CA MET A 104 -8.96 8.08 -11.45
C MET A 104 -9.34 8.43 -12.88
N GLN A 105 -9.40 7.45 -13.80
CA GLN A 105 -9.84 7.66 -15.19
C GLN A 105 -11.28 8.19 -15.28
N CYS A 106 -12.18 7.78 -14.37
CA CYS A 106 -13.53 8.33 -14.34
C CYS A 106 -13.53 9.76 -13.83
N LEU A 107 -12.77 10.07 -12.76
CA LEU A 107 -12.64 11.41 -12.22
C LEU A 107 -11.98 12.39 -13.20
N ASP A 108 -11.01 11.91 -13.97
CA ASP A 108 -10.35 12.70 -15.01
C ASP A 108 -11.32 13.10 -16.13
N LYS A 109 -12.17 12.17 -16.56
CA LYS A 109 -13.23 12.47 -17.56
C LYS A 109 -14.29 13.44 -17.05
N GLU A 110 -14.50 13.50 -15.75
CA GLU A 110 -15.42 14.43 -15.08
C GLU A 110 -14.76 15.78 -14.77
N ASN A 111 -13.43 15.87 -14.97
CA ASN A 111 -12.67 17.08 -14.71
C ASN A 111 -12.83 18.10 -15.84
N ASN A 112 -13.42 19.24 -15.53
CA ASN A 112 -13.66 20.32 -16.50
C ASN A 112 -12.36 21.04 -16.93
N ASN A 113 -11.28 20.89 -16.20
CA ASN A 113 -10.01 21.54 -16.51
C ASN A 113 -8.87 20.50 -16.65
N PRO A 114 -8.50 20.14 -17.89
CA PRO A 114 -7.48 19.11 -18.13
C PRO A 114 -6.06 19.50 -17.70
N LEU A 115 -5.81 20.80 -17.44
CA LEU A 115 -4.50 21.30 -17.01
C LEU A 115 -4.27 21.14 -15.50
N TYR A 116 -5.31 20.96 -14.71
CA TYR A 116 -5.24 20.88 -13.26
C TYR A 116 -5.97 19.65 -12.73
N THR A 117 -5.40 19.06 -11.69
CA THR A 117 -6.00 17.94 -10.99
C THR A 117 -7.22 18.39 -10.19
N SER A 118 -8.35 17.72 -10.31
CA SER A 118 -9.55 18.06 -9.54
C SER A 118 -9.41 17.69 -8.06
N LYS A 119 -10.19 18.33 -7.19
CA LYS A 119 -10.25 18.02 -5.75
C LYS A 119 -10.51 16.54 -5.47
N ASN A 120 -11.41 15.92 -6.23
CA ASN A 120 -11.74 14.51 -6.11
C ASN A 120 -10.53 13.62 -6.46
N MET A 121 -9.76 13.97 -7.49
CA MET A 121 -8.54 13.25 -7.86
C MET A 121 -7.49 13.35 -6.76
N CYS A 122 -7.23 14.54 -6.22
CA CYS A 122 -6.32 14.74 -5.10
C CYS A 122 -6.77 13.96 -3.86
N THR A 123 -8.06 14.00 -3.52
CA THR A 123 -8.61 13.25 -2.39
C THR A 123 -8.40 11.74 -2.55
N LEU A 124 -8.60 11.18 -3.75
CA LEU A 124 -8.37 9.77 -4.03
C LEU A 124 -6.89 9.38 -3.87
N VAL A 125 -5.96 10.21 -4.37
CA VAL A 125 -4.52 9.99 -4.21
C VAL A 125 -4.15 10.00 -2.73
N VAL A 126 -4.61 10.99 -1.97
CA VAL A 126 -4.36 11.11 -0.53
C VAL A 126 -4.87 9.89 0.23
N LEU A 127 -6.10 9.43 -0.04
CA LEU A 127 -6.66 8.23 0.59
C LEU A 127 -5.85 6.97 0.31
N ASN A 128 -5.40 6.79 -0.93
CA ASN A 128 -4.56 5.64 -1.28
C ASN A 128 -3.17 5.72 -0.65
N THR A 129 -2.59 6.92 -0.57
CA THR A 129 -1.25 7.14 0.01
C THR A 129 -1.25 6.92 1.53
N THR A 130 -2.31 7.32 2.23
CA THR A 130 -2.44 7.10 3.68
C THR A 130 -2.71 5.65 4.05
N SER A 131 -3.10 4.82 3.07
CA SER A 131 -3.16 3.35 3.15
C SER A 131 -3.77 2.81 4.45
N VAL A 132 -5.02 3.20 4.74
CA VAL A 132 -5.74 2.67 5.91
C VAL A 132 -6.07 1.20 5.67
N GLN A 133 -5.43 0.31 6.43
CA GLN A 133 -5.62 -1.14 6.34
C GLN A 133 -6.06 -1.69 7.70
N LEU A 134 -7.11 -2.51 7.72
CA LEU A 134 -7.50 -3.25 8.93
C LEU A 134 -6.49 -4.35 9.24
N ILE A 135 -6.02 -5.02 8.20
CA ILE A 135 -5.04 -6.09 8.33
C ILE A 135 -3.83 -5.72 7.45
N PRO A 136 -2.71 -5.27 8.04
CA PRO A 136 -1.50 -4.91 7.30
C PRO A 136 -0.73 -6.17 6.88
N THR A 137 -1.32 -6.92 5.94
CA THR A 137 -0.88 -8.26 5.52
C THR A 137 0.59 -8.29 5.11
N THR A 138 1.03 -7.30 4.34
CA THR A 138 2.41 -7.18 3.85
C THR A 138 3.41 -7.05 4.99
N ILE A 139 3.11 -6.21 5.99
CA ILE A 139 4.01 -5.99 7.13
C ILE A 139 4.03 -7.21 8.04
N ILE A 140 2.88 -7.85 8.27
CA ILE A 140 2.81 -9.09 9.04
C ILE A 140 3.62 -10.19 8.34
N ALA A 141 3.47 -10.34 7.02
CA ALA A 141 4.22 -11.32 6.24
C ALA A 141 5.75 -11.10 6.32
N LEU A 142 6.20 -9.85 6.19
CA LEU A 142 7.62 -9.49 6.35
C LEU A 142 8.14 -9.82 7.75
N ARG A 143 7.37 -9.55 8.80
CA ARG A 143 7.74 -9.88 10.18
C ARG A 143 7.81 -11.38 10.43
N VAL A 144 6.89 -12.15 9.84
CA VAL A 144 6.93 -13.63 9.89
C VAL A 144 8.18 -14.14 9.18
N ALA A 145 8.46 -13.65 7.96
CA ALA A 145 9.64 -14.04 7.19
C ALA A 145 10.96 -13.67 7.91
N ALA A 146 10.97 -12.57 8.66
CA ALA A 146 12.09 -12.13 9.48
C ALA A 146 12.20 -12.87 10.84
N GLY A 147 11.36 -13.87 11.11
CA GLY A 147 11.41 -14.66 12.34
C GLY A 147 10.93 -13.92 13.60
N SER A 148 10.05 -12.93 13.48
CA SER A 148 9.51 -12.19 14.61
C SER A 148 8.72 -13.11 15.55
N ALA A 149 9.01 -13.07 16.85
CA ALA A 149 8.29 -13.84 17.87
C ALA A 149 6.80 -13.41 17.99
N ASN A 150 6.47 -12.16 17.67
CA ASN A 150 5.10 -11.66 17.68
C ASN A 150 4.83 -10.76 16.45
N PRO A 151 4.51 -11.35 15.29
CA PRO A 151 4.29 -10.60 14.04
C PRO A 151 3.11 -9.61 14.11
N PHE A 152 2.09 -9.93 14.92
CA PHE A 152 0.84 -9.17 14.98
C PHE A 152 0.89 -7.94 15.89
N SER A 153 1.91 -7.79 16.74
CA SER A 153 2.05 -6.66 17.66
C SER A 153 2.07 -5.29 16.96
N VAL A 154 2.34 -5.25 15.67
CA VAL A 154 2.44 -4.03 14.85
C VAL A 154 1.06 -3.49 14.41
N ILE A 155 -0.03 -4.26 14.56
CA ILE A 155 -1.36 -3.88 14.06
C ILE A 155 -1.85 -2.59 14.72
N LEU A 156 -1.79 -2.51 16.04
CA LEU A 156 -2.29 -1.34 16.79
C LEU A 156 -1.50 -0.06 16.47
N PRO A 157 -0.16 -0.06 16.47
CA PRO A 157 0.62 1.09 16.01
C PRO A 157 0.30 1.53 14.58
N ILE A 158 0.11 0.57 13.65
CA ILE A 158 -0.26 0.88 12.26
C ILE A 158 -1.63 1.53 12.19
N TRP A 159 -2.61 1.07 12.93
CA TRP A 159 -3.93 1.70 12.95
C TRP A 159 -3.86 3.14 13.46
N ILE A 160 -3.21 3.38 14.59
CA ILE A 160 -3.06 4.73 15.14
C ILE A 160 -2.38 5.64 14.12
N SER A 161 -1.26 5.19 13.53
CA SER A 161 -0.50 5.97 12.55
C SER A 161 -1.32 6.24 11.28
N SER A 162 -1.95 5.23 10.69
CA SER A 162 -2.68 5.38 9.43
C SER A 162 -3.96 6.21 9.58
N PHE A 163 -4.71 6.04 10.67
CA PHE A 163 -5.87 6.89 10.94
C PHE A 163 -5.48 8.34 11.19
N THR A 164 -4.42 8.58 11.95
CA THR A 164 -3.90 9.94 12.20
C THR A 164 -3.42 10.58 10.89
N ALA A 165 -2.65 9.85 10.09
CA ALA A 165 -2.18 10.32 8.80
C ALA A 165 -3.34 10.63 7.84
N ALA A 166 -4.35 9.74 7.76
CA ALA A 166 -5.52 9.95 6.93
C ALA A 166 -6.32 11.20 7.37
N PHE A 167 -6.53 11.36 8.67
CA PHE A 167 -7.24 12.52 9.21
C PHE A 167 -6.53 13.84 8.88
N ILE A 168 -5.23 13.92 9.14
CA ILE A 168 -4.42 15.11 8.85
C ILE A 168 -4.42 15.39 7.35
N ALA A 169 -4.12 14.39 6.54
CA ALA A 169 -3.99 14.57 5.09
C ALA A 169 -5.31 14.96 4.43
N LEU A 170 -6.44 14.36 4.82
CA LEU A 170 -7.76 14.75 4.31
C LEU A 170 -8.17 16.16 4.77
N THR A 171 -7.85 16.53 6.00
CA THR A 171 -8.11 17.89 6.50
C THR A 171 -7.31 18.92 5.73
N LEU A 172 -6.02 18.67 5.51
CA LEU A 172 -5.16 19.55 4.71
C LEU A 172 -5.65 19.64 3.27
N THR A 173 -6.02 18.52 2.64
CA THR A 173 -6.58 18.51 1.27
C THR A 173 -7.83 19.38 1.19
N LYS A 174 -8.70 19.30 2.21
CA LYS A 174 -9.95 20.08 2.26
C LYS A 174 -9.72 21.58 2.49
N LEU A 175 -8.65 21.93 3.25
CA LEU A 175 -8.27 23.31 3.55
C LEU A 175 -7.52 23.97 2.38
N LEU A 176 -6.57 23.24 1.78
CA LEU A 176 -5.72 23.76 0.71
C LEU A 176 -6.46 23.82 -0.65
N TYR A 177 -7.39 22.89 -0.90
CA TYR A 177 -8.25 22.90 -2.08
C TYR A 177 -9.52 23.73 -1.80
N ARG A 178 -9.33 25.00 -1.60
CA ARG A 178 -10.44 25.97 -1.51
C ARG A 178 -10.74 26.41 -2.95
N GLU A 179 -11.90 26.03 -3.47
CA GLU A 179 -12.46 26.59 -4.72
C GLU A 179 -12.71 28.08 -4.58
#